data_5595e297b2bc2ec9a689d2bce055bbf2
#
_entry.id   5595e297b2bc2ec9a689d2bce055bbf2
#
_cell.length_a   1.000
_cell.length_b   1.000
_cell.length_c   1.000
_cell.angle_alpha   90.00
_cell.angle_beta   90.00
_cell.angle_gamma   90.00
#
_symmetry.space_group_name_H-M   'P 1'
#
loop_
_entity.id
_entity.type
_entity.pdbx_description
1 polymer ?
#
loop_
_entity_poly.entity_id
_entity_poly.type
_entity_poly.pdbx_seq_one_letter_code
_entity_poly.pdbx_strand_id
1 'polypeptide(L)'
;MKNKPECYVPERPIPEIYHGIPTFMGLPKIERKEDLPNYDVVFSGIPFEGVCTWGGFSGTELQPKTVRCASARYGGYLPEFDVDVFDTLTGGDYGDVATKNGDIEGTMKNIEAHAKELWDANVFPVTFGGDHSVAYPIMKALAEKHDGKIGI
;
A
#
# COMPACT_ATOMS: atom_id res chain seq x y z
N MET A 1 13.35 6.99 -15.45
CA MET A 1 12.54 5.77 -15.66
C MET A 1 12.55 4.78 -14.48
N LYS A 2 13.30 5.04 -13.39
CA LYS A 2 13.38 4.09 -12.24
C LYS A 2 12.07 3.88 -11.47
N ASN A 3 11.11 4.77 -11.61
CA ASN A 3 9.89 4.80 -10.78
C ASN A 3 8.60 4.48 -11.55
N LYS A 4 8.71 4.02 -12.80
CA LYS A 4 7.55 3.58 -13.58
C LYS A 4 7.28 2.09 -13.38
N PRO A 5 6.03 1.64 -13.53
CA PRO A 5 5.67 0.22 -13.54
C PRO A 5 6.54 -0.57 -14.54
N GLU A 6 6.78 -1.84 -14.27
CA GLU A 6 7.63 -2.69 -15.13
C GLU A 6 7.14 -2.76 -16.57
N CYS A 7 5.82 -2.72 -16.79
CA CYS A 7 5.24 -2.70 -18.12
C CYS A 7 5.62 -1.48 -18.97
N TYR A 8 6.15 -0.41 -18.33
CA TYR A 8 6.64 0.81 -18.99
C TYR A 8 8.12 0.77 -19.32
N VAL A 9 8.82 -0.30 -18.95
CA VAL A 9 10.25 -0.49 -19.20
C VAL A 9 10.41 -1.52 -20.31
N PRO A 10 10.66 -1.09 -21.58
CA PRO A 10 10.66 -1.98 -22.75
C PRO A 10 11.70 -3.10 -22.69
N GLU A 11 12.78 -2.89 -21.94
CA GLU A 11 13.86 -3.85 -21.79
C GLU A 11 13.54 -5.00 -20.83
N ARG A 12 12.46 -4.88 -20.05
CA ARG A 12 12.05 -5.94 -19.14
C ARG A 12 11.05 -6.87 -19.81
N PRO A 13 11.27 -8.19 -19.73
CA PRO A 13 10.30 -9.15 -20.21
C PRO A 13 8.97 -9.02 -19.47
N ILE A 14 7.85 -8.94 -20.19
CA ILE A 14 6.49 -8.92 -19.60
C ILE A 14 6.27 -10.05 -18.58
N PRO A 15 6.80 -11.27 -18.76
CA PRO A 15 6.66 -12.32 -17.74
C PRO A 15 7.12 -11.96 -16.34
N GLU A 16 8.01 -11.00 -16.17
CA GLU A 16 8.50 -10.60 -14.83
C GLU A 16 7.42 -10.05 -13.92
N ILE A 17 6.38 -9.42 -14.46
CA ILE A 17 5.26 -8.92 -13.65
C ILE A 17 4.38 -10.05 -13.08
N TYR A 18 4.49 -11.25 -13.62
CA TYR A 18 3.72 -12.43 -13.19
C TYR A 18 4.52 -13.37 -12.30
N HIS A 19 5.81 -13.12 -12.10
CA HIS A 19 6.67 -13.95 -11.28
C HIS A 19 7.08 -13.25 -9.99
N GLY A 20 7.63 -14.04 -9.07
CA GLY A 20 8.23 -13.53 -7.85
C GLY A 20 7.23 -12.92 -6.88
N ILE A 21 7.63 -11.88 -6.19
CA ILE A 21 6.80 -11.17 -5.22
C ILE A 21 6.12 -10.01 -5.95
N PRO A 22 4.79 -10.03 -6.15
CA PRO A 22 4.10 -8.97 -6.85
C PRO A 22 4.13 -7.67 -6.05
N THR A 23 4.37 -6.55 -6.74
CA THR A 23 4.09 -5.22 -6.26
C THR A 23 2.81 -4.70 -6.91
N PHE A 24 2.19 -3.66 -6.33
CA PHE A 24 1.00 -3.04 -6.93
C PHE A 24 1.33 -2.47 -8.32
N MET A 25 0.64 -2.94 -9.34
CA MET A 25 0.84 -2.57 -10.76
C MET A 25 2.27 -2.75 -11.28
N GLY A 26 3.11 -3.58 -10.63
CA GLY A 26 4.53 -3.71 -10.96
C GLY A 26 5.35 -2.46 -10.63
N LEU A 27 4.89 -1.62 -9.73
CA LEU A 27 5.62 -0.45 -9.26
C LEU A 27 6.92 -0.84 -8.54
N PRO A 28 7.93 0.04 -8.51
CA PRO A 28 9.15 -0.19 -7.76
C PRO A 28 8.86 -0.53 -6.30
N LYS A 29 9.53 -1.57 -5.78
CA LYS A 29 9.49 -1.88 -4.37
C LYS A 29 10.35 -0.89 -3.59
N ILE A 30 9.79 -0.33 -2.51
CA ILE A 30 10.51 0.55 -1.60
C ILE A 30 11.11 -0.32 -0.49
N GLU A 31 12.44 -0.39 -0.42
CA GLU A 31 13.14 -1.26 0.52
C GLU A 31 13.47 -0.56 1.84
N ARG A 32 13.56 0.76 1.84
CA ARG A 32 13.98 1.54 3.01
C ARG A 32 13.08 2.76 3.18
N LYS A 33 12.79 3.11 4.43
CA LYS A 33 11.98 4.29 4.76
C LYS A 33 12.61 5.62 4.28
N GLU A 34 13.93 5.67 4.21
CA GLU A 34 14.67 6.84 3.74
C GLU A 34 14.39 7.16 2.27
N ASP A 35 13.90 6.18 1.51
CA ASP A 35 13.58 6.35 0.10
C ASP A 35 12.12 6.83 -0.11
N LEU A 36 11.27 6.81 0.93
CA LEU A 36 9.86 7.24 0.85
C LEU A 36 9.69 8.64 0.25
N PRO A 37 10.49 9.67 0.62
CA PRO A 37 10.32 11.02 0.08
C PRO A 37 10.56 11.15 -1.42
N ASN A 38 11.04 10.10 -2.09
CA ASN A 38 11.24 10.09 -3.54
C ASN A 38 9.95 9.73 -4.32
N TYR A 39 8.84 9.47 -3.61
CA TYR A 39 7.58 9.03 -4.20
C TYR A 39 6.46 10.02 -3.85
N ASP A 40 5.54 10.21 -4.80
CA ASP A 40 4.32 10.99 -4.58
C ASP A 40 3.24 10.11 -3.92
N VAL A 41 3.11 8.86 -4.40
CA VAL A 41 2.11 7.89 -3.94
C VAL A 41 2.80 6.61 -3.49
N VAL A 42 2.47 6.16 -2.29
CA VAL A 42 3.02 4.92 -1.72
C VAL A 42 1.92 3.94 -1.39
N PHE A 43 2.02 2.77 -2.00
CA PHE A 43 1.12 1.64 -1.73
C PHE A 43 1.68 0.78 -0.60
N SER A 44 0.80 0.32 0.29
CA SER A 44 1.16 -0.64 1.34
C SER A 44 -0.01 -1.55 1.69
N GLY A 45 0.28 -2.70 2.28
CA GLY A 45 -0.71 -3.67 2.68
C GLY A 45 -0.74 -3.91 4.20
N ILE A 46 -1.92 -4.28 4.71
CA ILE A 46 -2.10 -4.70 6.10
C ILE A 46 -2.79 -6.06 6.12
N PRO A 47 -2.03 -7.17 6.07
CA PRO A 47 -2.59 -8.51 6.03
C PRO A 47 -3.04 -8.96 7.42
N PHE A 48 -4.18 -8.42 7.88
CA PHE A 48 -4.72 -8.68 9.21
C PHE A 48 -6.20 -9.03 9.19
N GLU A 49 -6.57 -10.04 9.95
CA GLU A 49 -7.95 -10.44 10.23
C GLU A 49 -8.05 -10.89 11.69
N GLY A 50 -8.93 -10.29 12.47
CA GLY A 50 -9.04 -10.72 13.85
C GLY A 50 -9.97 -9.90 14.75
N VAL A 51 -10.42 -8.73 14.32
CA VAL A 51 -11.26 -7.86 15.19
C VAL A 51 -12.64 -7.62 14.60
N CYS A 52 -12.72 -7.22 13.35
CA CYS A 52 -13.97 -6.85 12.69
C CYS A 52 -14.37 -7.85 11.61
N THR A 53 -14.22 -9.14 11.88
CA THR A 53 -14.66 -10.21 10.99
C THR A 53 -16.07 -10.67 11.36
N TRP A 54 -16.91 -10.77 10.34
CA TRP A 54 -18.29 -11.21 10.51
C TRP A 54 -18.37 -12.73 10.49
N GLY A 55 -18.58 -13.33 11.67
CA GLY A 55 -18.91 -14.74 11.76
C GLY A 55 -17.78 -15.73 11.54
N GLY A 56 -16.52 -15.34 11.68
CA GLY A 56 -15.35 -16.22 11.58
C GLY A 56 -14.33 -15.74 10.55
N PHE A 57 -13.56 -16.67 10.04
CA PHE A 57 -12.51 -16.39 9.05
C PHE A 57 -13.13 -16.02 7.69
N SER A 58 -12.80 -14.83 7.18
CA SER A 58 -13.28 -14.33 5.88
C SER A 58 -12.18 -14.20 4.83
N GLY A 59 -10.91 -14.33 5.22
CA GLY A 59 -9.77 -14.23 4.32
C GLY A 59 -9.36 -12.81 3.96
N THR A 60 -9.80 -11.81 4.72
CA THR A 60 -9.46 -10.40 4.49
C THR A 60 -7.95 -10.14 4.63
N GLU A 61 -7.23 -10.95 5.37
CA GLU A 61 -5.77 -10.91 5.47
C GLU A 61 -5.06 -11.17 4.13
N LEU A 62 -5.75 -11.83 3.18
CA LEU A 62 -5.21 -12.10 1.84
C LEU A 62 -5.42 -10.93 0.87
N GLN A 63 -6.21 -9.93 1.25
CA GLN A 63 -6.57 -8.82 0.37
C GLN A 63 -5.34 -8.09 -0.22
N PRO A 64 -4.31 -7.70 0.54
CA PRO A 64 -3.17 -6.98 -0.02
C PRO A 64 -2.48 -7.76 -1.15
N LYS A 65 -2.27 -9.06 -0.95
CA LYS A 65 -1.69 -9.95 -1.95
C LYS A 65 -2.60 -10.08 -3.18
N THR A 66 -3.90 -10.27 -2.96
CA THR A 66 -4.88 -10.43 -4.04
C THR A 66 -4.95 -9.17 -4.90
N VAL A 67 -4.96 -7.99 -4.28
CA VAL A 67 -4.98 -6.70 -4.99
C VAL A 67 -3.71 -6.53 -5.83
N ARG A 68 -2.53 -6.84 -5.30
CA ARG A 68 -1.28 -6.79 -6.07
C ARG A 68 -1.31 -7.72 -7.27
N CYS A 69 -1.74 -8.96 -7.10
CA CYS A 69 -1.87 -9.92 -8.21
C CYS A 69 -2.86 -9.44 -9.27
N ALA A 70 -4.01 -8.90 -8.86
CA ALA A 70 -5.03 -8.40 -9.78
C ALA A 70 -4.55 -7.13 -10.52
N SER A 71 -3.82 -6.26 -9.84
CA SER A 71 -3.35 -4.98 -10.39
C SER A 71 -2.33 -5.12 -11.52
N ALA A 72 -1.66 -6.25 -11.64
CA ALA A 72 -0.68 -6.52 -12.71
C ALA A 72 -1.24 -6.40 -14.13
N ARG A 73 -2.57 -6.39 -14.28
CA ARG A 73 -3.26 -6.27 -15.57
C ARG A 73 -3.63 -4.84 -15.96
N TYR A 74 -3.40 -3.88 -15.08
CA TYR A 74 -3.80 -2.49 -15.28
C TYR A 74 -2.59 -1.61 -15.55
N GLY A 75 -2.77 -0.65 -16.48
CA GLY A 75 -1.84 0.44 -16.71
C GLY A 75 -2.29 1.73 -16.02
N GLY A 76 -1.47 2.77 -16.08
CA GLY A 76 -1.78 4.08 -15.51
C GLY A 76 -2.64 4.98 -16.41
N TYR A 77 -2.89 4.58 -17.66
CA TYR A 77 -3.66 5.40 -18.59
C TYR A 77 -5.17 5.35 -18.32
N LEU A 78 -5.76 6.52 -18.12
CA LEU A 78 -7.18 6.72 -17.91
C LEU A 78 -7.80 7.37 -19.15
N PRO A 79 -8.46 6.59 -20.03
CA PRO A 79 -8.99 7.09 -21.30
C PRO A 79 -10.02 8.21 -21.15
N GLU A 80 -10.80 8.20 -20.07
CA GLU A 80 -11.83 9.19 -19.78
C GLU A 80 -11.26 10.59 -19.58
N PHE A 81 -10.00 10.68 -19.17
CA PHE A 81 -9.30 11.93 -18.85
C PHE A 81 -8.12 12.21 -19.80
N ASP A 82 -7.81 11.27 -20.69
CA ASP A 82 -6.63 11.32 -21.57
C ASP A 82 -5.34 11.58 -20.77
N VAL A 83 -5.18 10.88 -19.64
CA VAL A 83 -4.06 11.04 -18.71
C VAL A 83 -3.46 9.70 -18.36
N ASP A 84 -2.13 9.61 -18.40
CA ASP A 84 -1.40 8.54 -17.72
C ASP A 84 -0.90 9.05 -16.36
N VAL A 85 -1.39 8.47 -15.28
CA VAL A 85 -1.05 8.91 -13.92
C VAL A 85 0.46 8.80 -13.63
N PHE A 86 1.14 7.85 -14.27
CA PHE A 86 2.58 7.64 -14.07
C PHE A 86 3.48 8.56 -14.92
N ASP A 87 2.90 9.38 -15.80
CA ASP A 87 3.62 10.48 -16.42
C ASP A 87 3.76 11.69 -15.48
N THR A 88 2.88 11.77 -14.47
CA THR A 88 2.82 12.89 -13.53
C THR A 88 3.24 12.50 -12.12
N LEU A 89 2.85 11.30 -11.65
CA LEU A 89 3.10 10.84 -10.28
C LEU A 89 4.13 9.73 -10.24
N THR A 90 4.99 9.76 -9.24
CA THR A 90 5.89 8.66 -8.90
C THR A 90 5.22 7.73 -7.89
N GLY A 91 4.98 6.48 -8.28
CA GLY A 91 4.39 5.45 -7.40
C GLY A 91 5.43 4.45 -6.92
N GLY A 92 5.25 3.95 -5.70
CA GLY A 92 6.06 2.86 -5.15
C GLY A 92 5.24 1.96 -4.22
N ASP A 93 5.69 0.72 -4.04
CA ASP A 93 5.07 -0.26 -3.12
C ASP A 93 5.99 -0.51 -1.93
N TYR A 94 5.54 -0.14 -0.74
CA TYR A 94 6.32 -0.27 0.51
C TYR A 94 6.12 -1.63 1.20
N GLY A 95 5.39 -2.53 0.55
CA GLY A 95 5.14 -3.88 1.07
C GLY A 95 4.05 -3.93 2.12
N ASP A 96 4.15 -4.90 3.01
CA ASP A 96 3.13 -5.18 4.01
C ASP A 96 3.63 -4.87 5.43
N VAL A 97 2.71 -4.37 6.26
CA VAL A 97 2.93 -4.20 7.69
C VAL A 97 3.12 -5.57 8.35
N ALA A 98 4.12 -5.67 9.22
CA ALA A 98 4.34 -6.87 10.01
C ALA A 98 3.19 -7.07 11.02
N THR A 99 2.41 -8.10 10.84
CA THR A 99 1.36 -8.53 11.76
C THR A 99 1.90 -9.55 12.75
N LYS A 100 1.26 -9.66 13.91
CA LYS A 100 1.63 -10.60 14.97
C LYS A 100 0.44 -11.52 15.27
N ASN A 101 0.58 -12.79 14.94
CA ASN A 101 -0.47 -13.76 15.22
C ASN A 101 -0.75 -13.86 16.71
N GLY A 102 -2.05 -13.73 17.09
CA GLY A 102 -2.47 -13.78 18.49
C GLY A 102 -2.17 -12.53 19.33
N ASP A 103 -1.52 -11.52 18.76
CA ASP A 103 -1.22 -10.25 19.43
C ASP A 103 -1.85 -9.08 18.65
N ILE A 104 -3.11 -8.82 18.92
CA ILE A 104 -3.87 -7.73 18.28
C ILE A 104 -3.27 -6.38 18.63
N GLU A 105 -2.95 -6.15 19.90
CA GLU A 105 -2.40 -4.87 20.35
C GLU A 105 -1.04 -4.58 19.69
N GLY A 106 -0.16 -5.57 19.63
CA GLY A 106 1.12 -5.44 18.94
C GLY A 106 0.97 -5.22 17.44
N THR A 107 -0.03 -5.84 16.79
CA THR A 107 -0.34 -5.58 15.39
C THR A 107 -0.83 -4.14 15.19
N MET A 108 -1.76 -3.65 16.01
CA MET A 108 -2.26 -2.28 15.92
C MET A 108 -1.14 -1.24 16.12
N LYS A 109 -0.20 -1.48 17.04
CA LYS A 109 0.99 -0.64 17.22
C LYS A 109 1.89 -0.62 15.98
N ASN A 110 2.08 -1.77 15.33
CA ASN A 110 2.87 -1.83 14.09
C ASN A 110 2.19 -1.06 12.95
N ILE A 111 0.85 -1.16 12.82
CA ILE A 111 0.10 -0.41 11.82
C ILE A 111 0.20 1.09 12.07
N GLU A 112 0.04 1.52 13.32
CA GLU A 112 0.17 2.93 13.69
C GLU A 112 1.57 3.46 13.38
N ALA A 113 2.63 2.71 13.73
CA ALA A 113 4.01 3.09 13.44
C ALA A 113 4.27 3.22 11.94
N HIS A 114 3.79 2.25 11.15
CA HIS A 114 3.90 2.29 9.69
C HIS A 114 3.17 3.50 9.09
N ALA A 115 1.95 3.79 9.55
CA ALA A 115 1.20 4.95 9.10
C ALA A 115 1.94 6.27 9.43
N LYS A 116 2.54 6.38 10.63
CA LYS A 116 3.36 7.54 11.00
C LYS A 116 4.55 7.73 10.06
N GLU A 117 5.25 6.65 9.70
CA GLU A 117 6.36 6.74 8.74
C GLU A 117 5.92 7.32 7.40
N LEU A 118 4.77 6.89 6.88
CA LEU A 118 4.23 7.40 5.62
C LEU A 118 3.81 8.88 5.73
N TRP A 119 3.11 9.24 6.80
CA TRP A 119 2.71 10.64 7.02
C TRP A 119 3.92 11.56 7.23
N ASP A 120 4.96 11.11 7.92
CA ASP A 120 6.17 11.89 8.18
C ASP A 120 7.00 12.10 6.92
N ALA A 121 6.98 11.12 6.01
CA ALA A 121 7.61 11.24 4.70
C ALA A 121 6.87 12.18 3.73
N ASN A 122 5.67 12.65 4.11
CA ASN A 122 4.83 13.54 3.31
C ASN A 122 4.45 12.97 1.94
N VAL A 123 4.26 11.65 1.86
CA VAL A 123 3.75 10.94 0.70
C VAL A 123 2.23 10.79 0.78
N PHE A 124 1.58 10.52 -0.35
CA PHE A 124 0.16 10.13 -0.36
C PHE A 124 0.04 8.62 -0.16
N PRO A 125 -0.41 8.13 1.01
CA PRO A 125 -0.51 6.70 1.26
C PRO A 125 -1.79 6.12 0.67
N VAL A 126 -1.67 4.98 0.00
CA VAL A 126 -2.78 4.12 -0.40
C VAL A 126 -2.59 2.77 0.26
N THR A 127 -3.45 2.46 1.23
CA THR A 127 -3.31 1.26 2.05
C THR A 127 -4.42 0.27 1.75
N PHE A 128 -4.03 -0.96 1.43
CA PHE A 128 -4.94 -2.08 1.27
C PHE A 128 -5.01 -2.84 2.59
N GLY A 129 -6.16 -2.80 3.23
CA GLY A 129 -6.32 -3.39 4.53
C GLY A 129 -6.69 -4.85 4.51
N GLY A 130 -6.67 -5.42 5.69
CA GLY A 130 -7.36 -6.60 6.12
C GLY A 130 -8.80 -6.28 6.52
N ASP A 131 -9.19 -6.59 7.75
CA ASP A 131 -10.52 -6.25 8.23
C ASP A 131 -10.66 -4.75 8.55
N HIS A 132 -11.88 -4.32 8.86
CA HIS A 132 -12.18 -2.89 9.04
C HIS A 132 -11.49 -2.23 10.24
N SER A 133 -11.01 -3.01 11.22
CA SER A 133 -10.33 -2.48 12.40
C SER A 133 -9.00 -1.80 12.10
N VAL A 134 -8.35 -2.13 10.97
CA VAL A 134 -7.06 -1.55 10.57
C VAL A 134 -7.14 -0.05 10.28
N ALA A 135 -8.34 0.48 10.03
CA ALA A 135 -8.55 1.91 9.83
C ALA A 135 -8.25 2.72 11.11
N TYR A 136 -8.54 2.16 12.29
CA TYR A 136 -8.37 2.87 13.55
C TYR A 136 -6.93 3.35 13.81
N PRO A 137 -5.90 2.49 13.78
CA PRO A 137 -4.52 2.93 14.01
C PRO A 137 -3.99 3.88 12.93
N ILE A 138 -4.45 3.75 11.68
CA ILE A 138 -4.10 4.67 10.59
C ILE A 138 -4.65 6.07 10.88
N MET A 139 -5.93 6.15 11.21
CA MET A 139 -6.60 7.43 11.50
C MET A 139 -6.07 8.08 12.78
N LYS A 140 -5.71 7.26 13.78
CA LYS A 140 -5.05 7.75 15.00
C LYS A 140 -3.73 8.42 14.68
N ALA A 141 -2.87 7.79 13.87
CA ALA A 141 -1.59 8.35 13.44
C ALA A 141 -1.78 9.67 12.66
N LEU A 142 -2.78 9.74 11.79
CA LEU A 142 -3.12 10.95 11.04
C LEU A 142 -3.60 12.07 11.98
N ALA A 143 -4.47 11.75 12.95
CA ALA A 143 -4.99 12.70 13.91
C ALA A 143 -3.88 13.31 14.76
N GLU A 144 -2.90 12.51 15.19
CA GLU A 144 -1.74 13.00 15.94
C GLU A 144 -0.93 14.02 15.10
N LYS A 145 -0.74 13.76 13.82
CA LYS A 145 -0.01 14.69 12.92
C LYS A 145 -0.72 16.02 12.72
N HIS A 146 -2.04 16.05 12.78
CA HIS A 146 -2.87 17.22 12.49
C HIS A 146 -3.61 17.78 13.71
N ASP A 147 -3.10 17.55 14.93
CA ASP A 147 -3.69 18.02 16.19
C ASP A 147 -5.21 17.69 16.31
N GLY A 148 -5.60 16.52 15.84
CA GLY A 148 -6.98 16.06 15.84
C GLY A 148 -7.90 16.68 14.76
N LYS A 149 -7.39 17.56 13.91
CA LYS A 149 -8.17 18.24 12.85
C LYS A 149 -8.19 17.44 11.57
N ILE A 150 -8.92 16.33 11.57
CA ILE A 150 -9.10 15.47 10.41
C ILE A 150 -10.58 15.28 10.11
N GLY A 151 -10.89 15.10 8.82
CA GLY A 151 -12.21 14.65 8.37
C GLY A 151 -12.16 13.16 8.02
N ILE A 152 -13.28 12.47 8.21
CA ILE A 152 -13.47 11.06 7.84
C ILE A 152 -14.70 10.97 6.93
#